data_fb4d6b5c94794df68231425ea7cedf44
#
_entry.id   fb4d6b5c94794df68231425ea7cedf44
#
_cell.length_a   1.000
_cell.length_b   1.000
_cell.length_c   1.000
_cell.angle_alpha   90.00
_cell.angle_beta   90.00
_cell.angle_gamma   90.00
#
_symmetry.space_group_name_H-M   'P 1'
#
loop_
_entity.id
_entity.type
_entity.pdbx_description
1 polymer ?
#
loop_
_entity_poly.entity_id
_entity_poly.type
_entity_poly.pdbx_seq_one_letter_code
_entity_poly.pdbx_strand_id
1 'polypeptide(L)'
;MKSYTKIISCIAAMSIMTTLTACGKKNNSEQNAVSEGQNGQTAEKNVTVRFLNFKPEAAPVYEEIAQAYKDETGNTLIVETAANNTYEQTLSAKMSTPEAPVIFQINGPRGYANWRDYCLDLTDSDIYNHLIDKTSAVSANGMAYGIPYAVEGYGIIYNDEIMQRYFALENRKTDFVSMDEVNSYEELKALVEDMQANAKELGIKGVFAATSLKSGDDWRWTTHLANIPIHREFADNQIDLTGEGVKTLNFAYGENYRNIFDLYLNNSTLDRKMLGSKITDESMAEFALGECAMVQNGSWAWSQISSVPGNTISEENIRMMPIYMGLEGEENQGLCIGTENFLCINSAAKPEEQQAAKDFLFWLYSSETGKDMVVNKLGFIAPFDTFTDTEKPTDPLSREVLRWMDKENAETIPWSFTVFPSQNFKNDFGAALLQYAQGSRDWNYVTETVRSSWETESSML
;
A
#
# COMPACT_ATOMS: atom_id res chain seq x y z
N MET A 1 44.87 -24.80 -19.32
CA MET A 1 46.12 -25.04 -18.58
C MET A 1 46.04 -24.32 -17.26
N LYS A 2 46.26 -25.11 -16.16
CA LYS A 2 46.46 -24.83 -14.70
C LYS A 2 45.20 -24.39 -13.95
N SER A 3 44.41 -25.17 -13.28
CA SER A 3 44.49 -26.15 -12.17
C SER A 3 45.29 -25.69 -10.94
N TYR A 4 44.59 -25.53 -9.81
CA TYR A 4 45.01 -25.80 -8.44
C TYR A 4 43.76 -25.78 -7.55
N THR A 5 43.18 -26.86 -7.09
CA THR A 5 43.50 -27.83 -6.05
C THR A 5 43.14 -27.39 -4.62
N LYS A 6 42.27 -28.17 -4.06
CA LYS A 6 41.68 -28.31 -2.70
C LYS A 6 42.68 -28.16 -1.55
N ILE A 7 42.18 -27.68 -0.40
CA ILE A 7 42.63 -28.17 0.93
C ILE A 7 41.39 -28.36 1.82
N ILE A 8 41.21 -29.64 2.23
CA ILE A 8 40.32 -30.11 3.31
C ILE A 8 41.16 -30.18 4.57
N SER A 9 40.64 -29.74 5.70
CA SER A 9 41.16 -30.17 7.02
C SER A 9 40.00 -30.38 7.99
N CYS A 10 39.77 -31.64 8.30
CA CYS A 10 39.09 -32.14 9.48
C CYS A 10 39.93 -31.96 10.73
N ILE A 11 39.37 -31.59 11.86
CA ILE A 11 39.89 -32.02 13.19
C ILE A 11 38.66 -32.34 14.08
N ALA A 12 38.84 -33.46 14.75
CA ALA A 12 37.86 -34.28 15.46
C ALA A 12 37.60 -33.81 16.90
N ALA A 13 36.55 -34.39 17.40
CA ALA A 13 35.95 -34.40 18.73
C ALA A 13 36.93 -34.67 19.91
N MET A 14 36.55 -34.12 21.07
CA MET A 14 36.87 -34.76 22.35
C MET A 14 35.76 -34.49 23.38
N SER A 15 35.09 -35.55 23.72
CA SER A 15 34.14 -35.69 24.84
C SER A 15 34.94 -35.81 26.15
N ILE A 16 34.46 -35.16 27.22
CA ILE A 16 34.80 -35.55 28.59
C ILE A 16 33.50 -35.56 29.42
N MET A 17 33.07 -36.79 29.75
CA MET A 17 32.17 -37.11 30.85
C MET A 17 32.92 -37.04 32.16
N THR A 18 32.33 -36.44 33.18
CA THR A 18 32.58 -36.80 34.58
C THR A 18 31.27 -36.78 35.36
N THR A 19 30.87 -37.97 35.73
CA THR A 19 29.91 -38.32 36.78
C THR A 19 30.59 -38.24 38.15
N LEU A 20 29.91 -37.71 39.14
CA LEU A 20 30.08 -38.14 40.52
C LEU A 20 28.81 -37.93 41.35
N THR A 21 28.34 -39.02 41.89
CA THR A 21 27.31 -39.31 42.87
C THR A 21 27.79 -39.04 44.30
N ALA A 22 26.87 -38.57 45.17
CA ALA A 22 26.60 -39.26 46.47
C ALA A 22 25.71 -38.43 47.42
N CYS A 23 24.57 -38.95 47.69
CA CYS A 23 23.99 -39.33 49.01
C CYS A 23 24.08 -38.40 50.21
N GLY A 24 22.92 -37.97 50.74
CA GLY A 24 22.38 -38.47 51.99
C GLY A 24 22.22 -37.46 53.12
N LYS A 25 21.04 -37.09 53.54
CA LYS A 25 20.39 -37.47 54.79
C LYS A 25 19.21 -36.54 55.12
N LYS A 26 18.12 -37.19 55.55
CA LYS A 26 16.94 -36.61 56.19
C LYS A 26 17.28 -35.95 57.52
N ASN A 27 16.53 -34.91 57.88
CA ASN A 27 15.86 -34.80 59.18
C ASN A 27 14.70 -33.81 59.13
N ASN A 28 13.61 -34.22 59.75
CA ASN A 28 12.39 -33.51 60.07
C ASN A 28 12.59 -32.44 61.14
N SER A 29 11.79 -31.36 61.05
CA SER A 29 10.86 -30.94 62.11
C SER A 29 10.17 -29.60 61.80
N GLU A 30 8.83 -29.68 61.74
CA GLU A 30 7.79 -28.83 62.37
C GLU A 30 7.67 -27.33 62.03
N GLN A 31 6.56 -27.08 61.35
CA GLN A 31 5.51 -26.06 61.61
C GLN A 31 5.89 -24.67 62.12
N ASN A 32 5.61 -23.67 61.22
CA ASN A 32 4.75 -22.56 61.66
C ASN A 32 4.10 -21.90 60.43
N ALA A 33 2.77 -21.82 60.45
CA ALA A 33 1.97 -21.13 59.47
C ALA A 33 2.05 -19.61 59.70
N VAL A 34 2.41 -18.88 58.67
CA VAL A 34 2.09 -17.47 58.52
C VAL A 34 1.57 -17.28 57.10
N SER A 35 0.34 -16.82 57.01
CA SER A 35 -0.36 -16.40 55.84
C SER A 35 0.34 -15.15 55.26
N GLU A 36 0.83 -15.21 54.05
CA GLU A 36 1.15 -14.03 53.30
C GLU A 36 0.67 -14.13 51.87
N GLY A 37 0.14 -13.01 51.42
CA GLY A 37 -0.55 -12.79 50.17
C GLY A 37 0.26 -13.26 48.96
N GLN A 38 -0.44 -13.98 48.13
CA GLN A 38 -0.01 -14.27 46.80
C GLN A 38 0.06 -12.97 46.00
N ASN A 39 1.22 -12.35 45.93
CA ASN A 39 1.61 -11.56 44.82
C ASN A 39 2.19 -12.55 43.79
N GLY A 40 1.30 -13.18 43.04
CA GLY A 40 1.65 -13.93 41.84
C GLY A 40 1.96 -12.93 40.71
N GLN A 41 3.16 -12.37 40.68
CA GLN A 41 3.76 -11.96 39.44
C GLN A 41 3.99 -13.25 38.65
N THR A 42 3.02 -13.62 37.82
CA THR A 42 3.30 -14.46 36.65
C THR A 42 4.35 -13.71 35.84
N ALA A 43 5.57 -14.20 35.75
CA ALA A 43 6.54 -13.77 34.76
C ALA A 43 5.81 -13.87 33.42
N GLU A 44 5.47 -12.72 32.84
CA GLU A 44 4.88 -12.64 31.50
C GLU A 44 5.83 -13.38 30.58
N LYS A 45 5.33 -14.45 29.97
CA LYS A 45 6.09 -15.18 28.95
C LYS A 45 6.32 -14.20 27.82
N ASN A 46 7.58 -13.87 27.54
CA ASN A 46 7.98 -13.11 26.36
C ASN A 46 7.48 -13.84 25.11
N VAL A 47 6.41 -13.33 24.51
CA VAL A 47 5.77 -13.91 23.32
C VAL A 47 6.37 -13.25 22.09
N THR A 48 6.65 -14.06 21.08
CA THR A 48 7.11 -13.56 19.77
C THR A 48 5.94 -13.50 18.80
N VAL A 49 5.67 -12.31 18.28
CA VAL A 49 4.70 -12.05 17.21
C VAL A 49 5.47 -11.90 15.89
N ARG A 50 5.14 -12.71 14.89
CA ARG A 50 5.67 -12.56 13.53
C ARG A 50 4.66 -11.83 12.67
N PHE A 51 5.10 -10.77 12.01
CA PHE A 51 4.28 -9.98 11.10
C PHE A 51 4.90 -9.99 9.70
N LEU A 52 4.12 -10.42 8.70
CA LEU A 52 4.49 -10.28 7.29
C LEU A 52 3.90 -8.97 6.76
N ASN A 53 4.76 -7.98 6.54
CA ASN A 53 4.41 -6.66 6.05
C ASN A 53 4.41 -6.61 4.52
N PHE A 54 3.39 -5.97 3.96
CA PHE A 54 3.21 -5.76 2.53
C PHE A 54 4.01 -4.55 1.98
N LYS A 55 4.27 -3.52 2.82
CA LYS A 55 4.82 -2.22 2.39
C LYS A 55 6.34 -2.15 2.54
N PRO A 56 7.14 -2.27 1.45
CA PRO A 56 8.60 -2.17 1.54
C PRO A 56 9.09 -0.82 2.05
N GLU A 57 8.40 0.27 1.69
CA GLU A 57 8.72 1.62 2.14
C GLU A 57 8.60 1.81 3.65
N ALA A 58 7.77 1.02 4.32
CA ALA A 58 7.57 1.06 5.76
C ALA A 58 8.56 0.19 6.55
N ALA A 59 9.37 -0.64 5.89
CA ALA A 59 10.25 -1.60 6.56
C ALA A 59 11.19 -0.98 7.61
N PRO A 60 11.89 0.14 7.36
CA PRO A 60 12.75 0.75 8.36
C PRO A 60 12.00 1.22 9.61
N VAL A 61 10.78 1.73 9.43
CA VAL A 61 9.95 2.20 10.54
C VAL A 61 9.44 1.04 11.38
N TYR A 62 9.13 -0.10 10.76
CA TYR A 62 8.73 -1.30 11.52
C TYR A 62 9.86 -1.88 12.36
N GLU A 63 11.13 -1.66 12.01
CA GLU A 63 12.27 -2.00 12.89
C GLU A 63 12.27 -1.12 14.15
N GLU A 64 12.00 0.19 14.03
CA GLU A 64 11.86 1.11 15.16
C GLU A 64 10.64 0.74 16.03
N ILE A 65 9.50 0.43 15.42
CA ILE A 65 8.27 -0.03 16.10
C ILE A 65 8.55 -1.31 16.90
N ALA A 66 9.24 -2.28 16.31
CA ALA A 66 9.57 -3.55 16.98
C ALA A 66 10.45 -3.32 18.23
N GLN A 67 11.40 -2.39 18.14
CA GLN A 67 12.24 -2.05 19.28
C GLN A 67 11.43 -1.34 20.38
N ALA A 68 10.62 -0.34 20.03
CA ALA A 68 9.79 0.40 20.97
C ALA A 68 8.77 -0.53 21.68
N TYR A 69 8.10 -1.40 20.92
CA TYR A 69 7.17 -2.38 21.47
C TYR A 69 7.83 -3.32 22.48
N LYS A 70 9.04 -3.78 22.15
CA LYS A 70 9.82 -4.63 23.06
C LYS A 70 10.22 -3.91 24.35
N ASP A 71 10.66 -2.65 24.24
CA ASP A 71 11.11 -1.86 25.38
C ASP A 71 9.96 -1.55 26.34
N GLU A 72 8.75 -1.34 25.82
CA GLU A 72 7.56 -1.03 26.64
C GLU A 72 6.85 -2.28 27.20
N THR A 73 6.80 -3.37 26.43
CA THR A 73 5.96 -4.53 26.78
C THR A 73 6.75 -5.78 27.15
N GLY A 74 8.03 -5.86 26.80
CA GLY A 74 8.84 -7.06 26.93
C GLY A 74 8.58 -8.11 25.86
N ASN A 75 7.53 -7.99 25.02
CA ASN A 75 7.22 -8.90 23.95
C ASN A 75 8.13 -8.63 22.72
N THR A 76 8.32 -9.64 21.89
CA THR A 76 9.15 -9.52 20.70
C THR A 76 8.28 -9.46 19.45
N LEU A 77 8.42 -8.41 18.66
CA LEU A 77 7.87 -8.31 17.30
C LEU A 77 8.96 -8.60 16.28
N ILE A 78 8.70 -9.53 15.35
CA ILE A 78 9.55 -9.79 14.18
C ILE A 78 8.76 -9.40 12.95
N VAL A 79 9.19 -8.36 12.25
CA VAL A 79 8.56 -7.94 11.01
C VAL A 79 9.42 -8.40 9.83
N GLU A 80 8.80 -9.12 8.93
CA GLU A 80 9.38 -9.45 7.64
C GLU A 80 8.61 -8.71 6.57
N THR A 81 9.31 -8.04 5.68
CA THR A 81 8.71 -7.29 4.59
C THR A 81 8.90 -8.04 3.28
N ALA A 82 7.81 -8.33 2.59
CA ALA A 82 7.85 -8.94 1.27
C ALA A 82 8.40 -7.94 0.24
N ALA A 83 9.17 -8.44 -0.73
CA ALA A 83 9.58 -7.62 -1.86
C ALA A 83 8.37 -7.22 -2.73
N ASN A 84 8.52 -6.12 -3.46
CA ASN A 84 7.48 -5.62 -4.38
C ASN A 84 6.89 -6.76 -5.23
N ASN A 85 5.55 -6.81 -5.29
CA ASN A 85 4.77 -7.79 -6.07
C ASN A 85 5.01 -9.28 -5.74
N THR A 86 5.63 -9.60 -4.59
CA THR A 86 5.87 -10.99 -4.17
C THR A 86 5.10 -11.37 -2.90
N TYR A 87 4.25 -10.49 -2.40
CA TYR A 87 3.60 -10.68 -1.10
C TYR A 87 2.79 -11.98 -1.03
N GLU A 88 1.86 -12.21 -1.97
CA GLU A 88 1.02 -13.42 -2.00
C GLU A 88 1.85 -14.71 -2.11
N GLN A 89 2.92 -14.69 -2.90
CA GLN A 89 3.83 -15.82 -3.05
C GLN A 89 4.58 -16.09 -1.75
N THR A 90 5.06 -15.01 -1.08
CA THR A 90 5.76 -15.09 0.20
C THR A 90 4.83 -15.60 1.29
N LEU A 91 3.61 -15.07 1.38
CA LEU A 91 2.59 -15.50 2.33
C LEU A 91 2.26 -16.99 2.14
N SER A 92 2.00 -17.40 0.90
CA SER A 92 1.71 -18.79 0.56
C SER A 92 2.85 -19.76 0.93
N ALA A 93 4.10 -19.36 0.64
CA ALA A 93 5.27 -20.15 0.97
C ALA A 93 5.48 -20.32 2.49
N LYS A 94 5.15 -19.28 3.29
CA LYS A 94 5.37 -19.28 4.74
C LYS A 94 4.24 -19.89 5.54
N MET A 95 2.99 -19.74 5.12
CA MET A 95 1.81 -20.07 5.93
C MET A 95 1.77 -21.53 6.41
N SER A 96 2.40 -22.45 5.68
CA SER A 96 2.50 -23.86 6.04
C SER A 96 3.80 -24.25 6.77
N THR A 97 4.62 -23.28 7.18
CA THR A 97 5.90 -23.51 7.85
C THR A 97 5.84 -23.16 9.35
N PRO A 98 6.82 -23.61 10.16
CA PRO A 98 6.93 -23.18 11.55
C PRO A 98 7.17 -21.66 11.74
N GLU A 99 7.53 -20.96 10.67
CA GLU A 99 7.74 -19.52 10.63
C GLU A 99 6.54 -18.75 10.06
N ALA A 100 5.36 -19.40 10.03
CA ALA A 100 4.14 -18.77 9.56
C ALA A 100 3.91 -17.44 10.30
N PRO A 101 3.51 -16.38 9.60
CA PRO A 101 3.18 -15.11 10.24
C PRO A 101 1.95 -15.28 11.15
N VAL A 102 2.01 -14.65 12.32
CA VAL A 102 0.86 -14.49 13.22
C VAL A 102 -0.02 -13.34 12.75
N ILE A 103 0.60 -12.24 12.31
CA ILE A 103 -0.08 -11.14 11.64
C ILE A 103 0.29 -11.17 10.16
N PHE A 104 -0.72 -11.11 9.32
CA PHE A 104 -0.55 -11.03 7.87
C PHE A 104 -1.61 -10.09 7.27
N GLN A 105 -1.47 -9.76 6.00
CA GLN A 105 -2.36 -8.82 5.32
C GLN A 105 -3.08 -9.51 4.16
N ILE A 106 -4.33 -9.14 3.95
CA ILE A 106 -5.15 -9.61 2.83
C ILE A 106 -5.63 -8.42 2.00
N ASN A 107 -5.72 -8.60 0.68
CA ASN A 107 -6.23 -7.56 -0.20
C ASN A 107 -7.76 -7.65 -0.30
N GLY A 108 -8.45 -7.06 0.66
CA GLY A 108 -9.90 -6.92 0.67
C GLY A 108 -10.70 -8.23 0.64
N PRO A 109 -11.93 -8.20 0.12
CA PRO A 109 -12.80 -9.38 0.03
C PRO A 109 -12.19 -10.52 -0.77
N ARG A 110 -11.43 -10.21 -1.82
CA ARG A 110 -10.73 -11.21 -2.64
C ARG A 110 -9.66 -11.93 -1.83
N GLY A 111 -8.83 -11.18 -1.11
CA GLY A 111 -7.83 -11.76 -0.21
C GLY A 111 -8.46 -12.62 0.86
N TYR A 112 -9.61 -12.21 1.42
CA TYR A 112 -10.35 -13.03 2.37
C TYR A 112 -10.82 -14.36 1.76
N ALA A 113 -11.36 -14.34 0.55
CA ALA A 113 -11.79 -15.58 -0.11
C ALA A 113 -10.64 -16.60 -0.23
N ASN A 114 -9.42 -16.14 -0.48
CA ASN A 114 -8.23 -16.99 -0.59
C ASN A 114 -7.70 -17.48 0.76
N TRP A 115 -7.80 -16.65 1.80
CA TRP A 115 -7.13 -16.87 3.09
C TRP A 115 -8.08 -17.12 4.27
N ARG A 116 -9.39 -17.22 4.03
CA ARG A 116 -10.43 -17.31 5.06
C ARG A 116 -10.18 -18.39 6.14
N ASP A 117 -9.57 -19.51 5.77
CA ASP A 117 -9.30 -20.62 6.69
C ASP A 117 -8.20 -20.27 7.69
N TYR A 118 -7.43 -19.22 7.42
CA TYR A 118 -6.38 -18.68 8.29
C TYR A 118 -6.76 -17.39 8.98
N CYS A 119 -7.91 -16.78 8.67
CA CYS A 119 -8.32 -15.53 9.28
C CYS A 119 -9.06 -15.79 10.60
N LEU A 120 -8.51 -15.25 11.70
CA LEU A 120 -9.16 -15.27 13.01
C LEU A 120 -10.30 -14.25 13.04
N ASP A 121 -11.41 -14.60 13.70
CA ASP A 121 -12.47 -13.64 14.02
C ASP A 121 -11.96 -12.58 15.01
N LEU A 122 -12.05 -11.32 14.60
CA LEU A 122 -11.59 -10.14 15.34
C LEU A 122 -12.73 -9.27 15.86
N THR A 123 -13.97 -9.72 15.77
CA THR A 123 -15.17 -8.95 16.11
C THR A 123 -15.13 -8.45 17.57
N ASP A 124 -14.57 -9.24 18.48
CA ASP A 124 -14.44 -8.89 19.90
C ASP A 124 -13.08 -8.27 20.26
N SER A 125 -12.25 -7.93 19.27
CA SER A 125 -10.93 -7.34 19.53
C SER A 125 -11.02 -5.83 19.81
N ASP A 126 -10.14 -5.32 20.68
CA ASP A 126 -10.08 -3.89 20.98
C ASP A 126 -9.83 -3.05 19.74
N ILE A 127 -8.95 -3.50 18.83
CA ILE A 127 -8.66 -2.77 17.60
C ILE A 127 -9.90 -2.63 16.69
N TYR A 128 -10.73 -3.68 16.57
CA TYR A 128 -11.99 -3.59 15.83
C TYR A 128 -13.00 -2.70 16.55
N ASN A 129 -13.05 -2.75 17.91
CA ASN A 129 -13.97 -1.93 18.69
C ASN A 129 -13.73 -0.43 18.50
N HIS A 130 -12.47 -0.02 18.26
CA HIS A 130 -12.05 1.36 18.03
C HIS A 130 -12.07 1.78 16.55
N LEU A 131 -12.46 0.91 15.64
CA LEU A 131 -12.61 1.28 14.21
C LEU A 131 -13.78 2.26 14.05
N ILE A 132 -13.53 3.44 13.44
CA ILE A 132 -14.50 4.52 13.24
C ILE A 132 -15.68 4.01 12.39
N ASP A 133 -15.37 3.43 11.25
CA ASP A 133 -16.36 2.82 10.34
C ASP A 133 -16.18 1.30 10.30
N LYS A 134 -17.04 0.60 10.99
CA LYS A 134 -17.00 -0.87 11.04
C LYS A 134 -17.31 -1.54 9.70
N THR A 135 -17.96 -0.83 8.78
CA THR A 135 -18.25 -1.34 7.43
C THR A 135 -17.01 -1.39 6.55
N SER A 136 -15.94 -0.67 6.93
CA SER A 136 -14.66 -0.70 6.24
C SER A 136 -13.86 -1.98 6.48
N ALA A 137 -14.20 -2.76 7.54
CA ALA A 137 -13.55 -4.05 7.79
C ALA A 137 -13.97 -5.11 6.76
N VAL A 138 -13.05 -6.01 6.43
CA VAL A 138 -13.39 -7.20 5.67
C VAL A 138 -14.18 -8.15 6.55
N SER A 139 -15.46 -8.30 6.25
CA SER A 139 -16.41 -9.03 7.09
C SER A 139 -17.14 -10.13 6.29
N ALA A 140 -17.47 -11.21 6.96
CA ALA A 140 -18.31 -12.28 6.43
C ALA A 140 -19.18 -12.87 7.55
N ASN A 141 -20.45 -13.17 7.23
CA ASN A 141 -21.40 -13.75 8.19
C ASN A 141 -21.54 -12.96 9.52
N GLY A 142 -21.38 -11.64 9.45
CA GLY A 142 -21.46 -10.75 10.62
C GLY A 142 -20.22 -10.73 11.51
N MET A 143 -19.12 -11.37 11.09
CA MET A 143 -17.83 -11.39 11.79
C MET A 143 -16.78 -10.61 11.01
N ALA A 144 -15.86 -9.93 11.72
CA ALA A 144 -14.77 -9.16 11.14
C ALA A 144 -13.48 -10.00 11.11
N TYR A 145 -12.83 -10.07 9.94
CA TYR A 145 -11.62 -10.88 9.72
C TYR A 145 -10.42 -10.07 9.30
N GLY A 146 -10.62 -8.94 8.62
CA GLY A 146 -9.56 -8.05 8.18
C GLY A 146 -9.82 -6.62 8.64
N ILE A 147 -8.86 -6.04 9.36
CA ILE A 147 -8.97 -4.69 9.92
C ILE A 147 -8.20 -3.72 9.02
N PRO A 148 -8.82 -2.63 8.50
CA PRO A 148 -8.09 -1.58 7.81
C PRO A 148 -7.08 -0.95 8.78
N TYR A 149 -5.87 -0.69 8.32
CA TYR A 149 -4.81 -0.16 9.18
C TYR A 149 -4.41 1.27 8.83
N ALA A 150 -4.74 1.71 7.62
CA ALA A 150 -4.51 3.06 7.13
C ALA A 150 -5.56 3.44 6.10
N VAL A 151 -5.90 4.71 6.03
CA VAL A 151 -6.60 5.31 4.91
C VAL A 151 -5.55 5.95 4.01
N GLU A 152 -5.58 5.64 2.74
CA GLU A 152 -4.66 6.17 1.74
C GLU A 152 -5.41 6.77 0.56
N GLY A 153 -4.77 7.69 -0.14
CA GLY A 153 -5.34 8.27 -1.33
C GLY A 153 -4.32 8.36 -2.45
N TYR A 154 -4.77 8.32 -3.69
CA TYR A 154 -3.93 8.56 -4.85
C TYR A 154 -4.62 9.44 -5.89
N GLY A 155 -3.79 10.06 -6.71
CA GLY A 155 -4.18 10.96 -7.76
C GLY A 155 -2.97 11.32 -8.61
N ILE A 156 -2.96 12.53 -9.14
CA ILE A 156 -1.81 13.14 -9.78
C ILE A 156 -1.12 14.02 -8.73
N ILE A 157 0.09 13.65 -8.35
CA ILE A 157 0.97 14.48 -7.51
C ILE A 157 1.61 15.52 -8.42
N TYR A 158 1.66 16.78 -7.99
CA TYR A 158 2.29 17.85 -8.76
C TYR A 158 3.18 18.73 -7.91
N ASN A 159 4.19 19.33 -8.56
CA ASN A 159 5.09 20.33 -7.98
C ASN A 159 4.50 21.72 -8.19
N ASP A 160 3.96 22.32 -7.13
CA ASP A 160 3.30 23.63 -7.20
C ASP A 160 4.25 24.76 -7.64
N GLU A 161 5.55 24.67 -7.32
CA GLU A 161 6.53 25.66 -7.80
C GLU A 161 6.63 25.67 -9.33
N ILE A 162 6.58 24.48 -9.97
CA ILE A 162 6.57 24.38 -11.44
C ILE A 162 5.24 24.94 -11.98
N MET A 163 4.11 24.65 -11.31
CA MET A 163 2.81 25.22 -11.70
C MET A 163 2.80 26.74 -11.61
N GLN A 164 3.31 27.32 -10.55
CA GLN A 164 3.41 28.77 -10.39
C GLN A 164 4.30 29.39 -11.47
N ARG A 165 5.41 28.73 -11.84
CA ARG A 165 6.23 29.17 -12.98
C ARG A 165 5.43 29.14 -14.30
N TYR A 166 4.62 28.11 -14.53
CA TYR A 166 3.77 28.03 -15.70
C TYR A 166 2.72 29.16 -15.71
N PHE A 167 2.02 29.38 -14.62
CA PHE A 167 1.01 30.45 -14.54
C PHE A 167 1.61 31.85 -14.72
N ALA A 168 2.90 32.01 -14.49
CA ALA A 168 3.62 33.29 -14.71
C ALA A 168 4.10 33.47 -16.16
N LEU A 169 3.99 32.47 -17.05
CA LEU A 169 4.40 32.62 -18.44
C LEU A 169 3.47 33.59 -19.20
N GLU A 170 4.06 34.52 -19.95
CA GLU A 170 3.31 35.46 -20.78
C GLU A 170 2.75 34.83 -22.06
N ASN A 171 3.38 33.76 -22.55
CA ASN A 171 3.07 33.09 -23.82
C ASN A 171 2.19 31.85 -23.68
N ARG A 172 1.68 31.57 -22.49
CA ARG A 172 0.76 30.44 -22.25
C ARG A 172 -0.54 30.63 -23.04
N LYS A 173 -1.17 29.51 -23.41
CA LYS A 173 -2.42 29.48 -24.17
C LYS A 173 -3.65 29.32 -23.29
N THR A 174 -3.47 28.86 -22.04
CA THR A 174 -4.56 28.75 -21.08
C THR A 174 -4.66 30.01 -20.23
N ASP A 175 -5.86 30.31 -19.76
CA ASP A 175 -6.12 31.44 -18.87
C ASP A 175 -6.09 31.08 -17.37
N PHE A 176 -5.80 29.81 -17.03
CA PHE A 176 -5.75 29.35 -15.64
C PHE A 176 -4.73 30.14 -14.82
N VAL A 177 -5.09 30.45 -13.59
CA VAL A 177 -4.21 31.15 -12.62
C VAL A 177 -3.85 30.26 -11.43
N SER A 178 -4.53 29.10 -11.28
CA SER A 178 -4.25 28.11 -10.25
C SER A 178 -4.69 26.71 -10.68
N MET A 179 -4.19 25.68 -9.99
CA MET A 179 -4.62 24.31 -10.19
C MET A 179 -6.06 24.03 -9.73
N ASP A 180 -6.64 24.90 -8.89
CA ASP A 180 -8.02 24.76 -8.44
C ASP A 180 -9.06 25.01 -9.56
N GLU A 181 -8.64 25.63 -10.67
CA GLU A 181 -9.46 25.84 -11.87
C GLU A 181 -9.45 24.64 -12.83
N VAL A 182 -8.60 23.63 -12.59
CA VAL A 182 -8.48 22.44 -13.40
C VAL A 182 -9.29 21.30 -12.75
N ASN A 183 -10.52 21.10 -13.24
CA ASN A 183 -11.47 20.16 -12.63
C ASN A 183 -12.16 19.23 -13.64
N SER A 184 -11.61 19.14 -14.86
CA SER A 184 -12.05 18.24 -15.92
C SER A 184 -10.87 17.74 -16.76
N TYR A 185 -11.12 16.64 -17.50
CA TYR A 185 -10.12 16.12 -18.44
C TYR A 185 -9.72 17.13 -19.51
N GLU A 186 -10.67 17.87 -20.05
CA GLU A 186 -10.38 18.84 -21.13
C GLU A 186 -9.49 19.98 -20.62
N GLU A 187 -9.72 20.45 -19.38
CA GLU A 187 -8.88 21.46 -18.75
C GLU A 187 -7.49 20.92 -18.42
N LEU A 188 -7.42 19.70 -17.83
CA LEU A 188 -6.16 19.02 -17.56
C LEU A 188 -5.35 18.83 -18.86
N LYS A 189 -6.00 18.40 -19.94
CA LYS A 189 -5.38 18.21 -21.25
C LYS A 189 -4.85 19.54 -21.80
N ALA A 190 -5.65 20.59 -21.76
CA ALA A 190 -5.23 21.91 -22.23
C ALA A 190 -4.02 22.43 -21.45
N LEU A 191 -4.02 22.29 -20.12
CA LEU A 191 -2.90 22.64 -19.24
C LEU A 191 -1.64 21.85 -19.61
N VAL A 192 -1.75 20.52 -19.68
CA VAL A 192 -0.63 19.60 -19.91
C VAL A 192 -0.02 19.81 -21.29
N GLU A 193 -0.83 19.93 -22.34
CA GLU A 193 -0.34 20.15 -23.71
C GLU A 193 0.37 21.50 -23.86
N ASP A 194 -0.13 22.55 -23.18
CA ASP A 194 0.53 23.86 -23.20
C ASP A 194 1.81 23.88 -22.35
N MET A 195 1.82 23.24 -21.19
CA MET A 195 3.03 23.04 -20.39
C MET A 195 4.11 22.27 -21.17
N GLN A 196 3.71 21.21 -21.88
CA GLN A 196 4.64 20.42 -22.71
C GLN A 196 5.24 21.26 -23.84
N ALA A 197 4.44 22.13 -24.48
CA ALA A 197 4.93 23.04 -25.48
C ALA A 197 5.93 24.08 -24.92
N ASN A 198 5.81 24.42 -23.65
CA ASN A 198 6.67 25.34 -22.92
C ASN A 198 7.70 24.63 -22.00
N ALA A 199 7.89 23.31 -22.14
CA ALA A 199 8.73 22.50 -21.26
C ALA A 199 10.16 23.05 -21.08
N LYS A 200 10.78 23.55 -22.16
CA LYS A 200 12.11 24.15 -22.12
C LYS A 200 12.16 25.40 -21.24
N GLU A 201 11.13 26.26 -21.31
CA GLU A 201 11.05 27.50 -20.54
C GLU A 201 10.78 27.19 -19.08
N LEU A 202 10.00 26.15 -18.81
CA LEU A 202 9.73 25.64 -17.46
C LEU A 202 10.94 24.88 -16.87
N GLY A 203 11.93 24.51 -17.68
CA GLY A 203 13.10 23.75 -17.25
C GLY A 203 12.80 22.28 -16.95
N ILE A 204 11.76 21.72 -17.58
CA ILE A 204 11.36 20.31 -17.43
C ILE A 204 11.65 19.51 -18.72
N LYS A 205 11.76 18.19 -18.60
CA LYS A 205 11.92 17.25 -19.74
C LYS A 205 10.58 16.82 -20.31
N GLY A 206 9.57 16.73 -19.46
CA GLY A 206 8.19 16.39 -19.77
C GLY A 206 7.27 16.81 -18.64
N VAL A 207 5.98 16.90 -18.91
CA VAL A 207 5.01 17.26 -17.87
C VAL A 207 4.88 16.13 -16.85
N PHE A 208 4.79 14.88 -17.33
CA PHE A 208 4.69 13.70 -16.47
C PHE A 208 6.00 12.95 -16.34
N ALA A 209 6.27 12.40 -15.16
CA ALA A 209 7.30 11.39 -14.98
C ALA A 209 7.03 10.17 -15.87
N ALA A 210 8.09 9.51 -16.31
CA ALA A 210 7.99 8.28 -17.10
C ALA A 210 7.54 7.10 -16.21
N THR A 211 6.25 6.99 -15.96
CA THR A 211 5.67 5.91 -15.16
C THR A 211 5.83 4.55 -15.83
N SER A 212 6.32 3.58 -15.08
CA SER A 212 6.71 2.25 -15.58
C SER A 212 5.54 1.47 -16.20
N LEU A 213 5.81 0.81 -17.33
CA LEU A 213 5.01 -0.27 -17.90
C LEU A 213 5.76 -1.62 -17.84
N LYS A 214 6.79 -1.73 -17.01
CA LYS A 214 7.49 -2.97 -16.77
C LYS A 214 6.60 -3.90 -15.94
N SER A 215 6.53 -5.17 -16.35
CA SER A 215 5.78 -6.16 -15.56
C SER A 215 6.22 -6.18 -14.10
N GLY A 216 5.26 -6.06 -13.20
CA GLY A 216 5.46 -5.96 -11.76
C GLY A 216 5.62 -4.52 -11.23
N ASP A 217 5.91 -3.54 -12.09
CA ASP A 217 5.95 -2.10 -11.76
C ASP A 217 4.78 -1.32 -12.39
N ASP A 218 3.91 -1.99 -13.14
CA ASP A 218 2.82 -1.44 -13.95
C ASP A 218 1.48 -1.29 -13.22
N TRP A 219 1.45 -1.55 -11.91
CA TRP A 219 0.25 -1.51 -11.08
C TRP A 219 -0.41 -0.12 -11.00
N ARG A 220 0.33 0.97 -11.27
CA ARG A 220 -0.26 2.32 -11.38
C ARG A 220 -1.26 2.41 -12.51
N TRP A 221 -1.05 1.66 -13.57
CA TRP A 221 -1.92 1.57 -14.74
C TRP A 221 -3.00 0.50 -14.54
N THR A 222 -2.59 -0.72 -14.22
CA THR A 222 -3.45 -1.89 -14.21
C THR A 222 -4.36 -1.98 -12.99
N THR A 223 -4.06 -1.21 -11.95
CA THR A 223 -4.80 -1.18 -10.69
C THR A 223 -5.35 0.22 -10.43
N HIS A 224 -4.48 1.20 -10.19
CA HIS A 224 -4.90 2.52 -9.74
C HIS A 224 -5.65 3.32 -10.81
N LEU A 225 -5.09 3.46 -12.01
CA LEU A 225 -5.78 4.16 -13.08
C LEU A 225 -7.05 3.40 -13.52
N ALA A 226 -6.96 2.07 -13.59
CA ALA A 226 -8.07 1.20 -13.97
C ALA A 226 -9.24 1.23 -12.97
N ASN A 227 -8.96 1.57 -11.71
CA ASN A 227 -9.99 1.67 -10.67
C ASN A 227 -11.12 2.63 -11.07
N ILE A 228 -10.79 3.79 -11.64
CA ILE A 228 -11.76 4.86 -11.89
C ILE A 228 -12.82 4.41 -12.92
N PRO A 229 -12.46 3.99 -14.15
CA PRO A 229 -13.44 3.57 -15.14
C PRO A 229 -14.19 2.29 -14.75
N ILE A 230 -13.53 1.36 -14.03
CA ILE A 230 -14.17 0.13 -13.56
C ILE A 230 -15.14 0.43 -12.41
N HIS A 231 -14.74 1.28 -11.45
CA HIS A 231 -15.64 1.74 -10.40
C HIS A 231 -16.89 2.40 -11.00
N ARG A 232 -16.71 3.30 -11.98
CA ARG A 232 -17.82 3.99 -12.66
C ARG A 232 -18.77 3.00 -13.34
N GLU A 233 -18.24 2.01 -14.07
CA GLU A 233 -19.06 0.97 -14.68
C GLU A 233 -19.87 0.19 -13.63
N PHE A 234 -19.25 -0.18 -12.52
CA PHE A 234 -19.93 -0.91 -11.46
C PHE A 234 -20.98 -0.06 -10.76
N ALA A 235 -20.70 1.21 -10.48
CA ALA A 235 -21.65 2.13 -9.88
C ALA A 235 -22.87 2.37 -10.76
N ASP A 236 -22.68 2.64 -12.04
CA ASP A 236 -23.78 2.87 -13.00
C ASP A 236 -24.68 1.64 -13.18
N ASN A 237 -24.10 0.45 -13.07
CA ASN A 237 -24.84 -0.81 -13.14
C ASN A 237 -25.30 -1.33 -11.77
N GLN A 238 -25.07 -0.59 -10.69
CA GLN A 238 -25.42 -0.96 -9.30
C GLN A 238 -24.89 -2.34 -8.91
N ILE A 239 -23.66 -2.65 -9.32
CA ILE A 239 -23.01 -3.93 -9.00
C ILE A 239 -22.61 -3.96 -7.53
N ASP A 240 -23.10 -4.97 -6.82
CA ASP A 240 -22.62 -5.29 -5.48
C ASP A 240 -21.20 -5.89 -5.58
N LEU A 241 -20.22 -5.22 -4.99
CA LEU A 241 -18.80 -5.64 -5.02
C LEU A 241 -18.54 -6.96 -4.27
N THR A 242 -19.49 -7.43 -3.45
CA THR A 242 -19.42 -8.73 -2.77
C THR A 242 -20.17 -9.84 -3.52
N GLY A 243 -20.89 -9.49 -4.58
CA GLY A 243 -21.76 -10.40 -5.34
C GLY A 243 -21.12 -10.96 -6.61
N GLU A 244 -21.90 -11.77 -7.32
CA GLU A 244 -21.47 -12.38 -8.60
C GLU A 244 -21.33 -11.36 -9.74
N GLY A 245 -21.94 -10.18 -9.62
CA GLY A 245 -21.91 -9.14 -10.66
C GLY A 245 -20.51 -8.65 -11.01
N VAL A 246 -19.57 -8.70 -10.05
CA VAL A 246 -18.17 -8.33 -10.28
C VAL A 246 -17.43 -9.29 -11.23
N LYS A 247 -17.97 -10.45 -11.52
CA LYS A 247 -17.35 -11.43 -12.44
C LYS A 247 -17.42 -11.01 -13.91
N THR A 248 -18.21 -10.00 -14.24
CA THR A 248 -18.34 -9.48 -15.61
C THR A 248 -17.91 -8.04 -15.68
N LEU A 249 -17.05 -7.72 -16.64
CA LEU A 249 -16.59 -6.37 -16.95
C LEU A 249 -16.74 -6.11 -18.45
N ASN A 250 -17.49 -5.06 -18.82
CA ASN A 250 -17.59 -4.61 -20.22
C ASN A 250 -16.48 -3.63 -20.60
N PHE A 251 -15.80 -3.08 -19.62
CA PHE A 251 -14.83 -2.00 -19.77
C PHE A 251 -15.45 -0.84 -20.57
N ALA A 252 -16.66 -0.45 -20.18
CA ALA A 252 -17.48 0.54 -20.88
C ALA A 252 -16.80 1.90 -21.00
N TYR A 253 -15.99 2.26 -20.02
CA TYR A 253 -15.22 3.50 -19.97
C TYR A 253 -13.76 3.33 -20.42
N GLY A 254 -13.48 2.32 -21.25
CA GLY A 254 -12.13 2.06 -21.77
C GLY A 254 -11.57 3.21 -22.62
N GLU A 255 -12.40 3.95 -23.37
CA GLU A 255 -11.93 5.13 -24.10
C GLU A 255 -11.58 6.29 -23.18
N ASN A 256 -12.30 6.46 -22.06
CA ASN A 256 -11.96 7.43 -21.02
C ASN A 256 -10.61 7.10 -20.36
N TYR A 257 -10.37 5.82 -20.07
CA TYR A 257 -9.05 5.35 -19.64
C TYR A 257 -7.97 5.69 -20.68
N ARG A 258 -8.23 5.42 -21.96
CA ARG A 258 -7.29 5.73 -23.04
C ARG A 258 -6.96 7.22 -23.11
N ASN A 259 -7.95 8.10 -22.95
CA ASN A 259 -7.75 9.55 -22.99
C ASN A 259 -6.62 9.99 -22.04
N ILE A 260 -6.74 9.65 -20.76
CA ILE A 260 -5.72 10.03 -19.77
C ILE A 260 -4.42 9.24 -19.96
N PHE A 261 -4.50 7.96 -20.33
CA PHE A 261 -3.32 7.14 -20.62
C PHE A 261 -2.48 7.72 -21.75
N ASP A 262 -3.09 8.10 -22.89
CA ASP A 262 -2.41 8.75 -23.99
C ASP A 262 -1.88 10.14 -23.62
N LEU A 263 -2.58 10.89 -22.77
CA LEU A 263 -2.11 12.17 -22.25
C LEU A 263 -0.80 12.02 -21.47
N TYR A 264 -0.73 11.01 -20.58
CA TYR A 264 0.51 10.68 -19.87
C TYR A 264 1.63 10.28 -20.83
N LEU A 265 1.34 9.35 -21.75
CA LEU A 265 2.34 8.80 -22.68
C LEU A 265 2.95 9.86 -23.60
N ASN A 266 2.13 10.81 -24.07
CA ASN A 266 2.55 11.82 -25.06
C ASN A 266 3.26 13.02 -24.42
N ASN A 267 3.14 13.20 -23.10
CA ASN A 267 3.70 14.35 -22.36
C ASN A 267 4.66 13.91 -21.25
N SER A 268 5.26 12.74 -21.41
CA SER A 268 6.20 12.15 -20.44
C SER A 268 7.65 12.62 -20.71
N THR A 269 8.49 12.48 -19.70
CA THR A 269 9.95 12.70 -19.76
C THR A 269 10.66 11.76 -20.74
N LEU A 270 10.03 10.62 -21.07
CA LEU A 270 10.61 9.56 -21.90
C LEU A 270 9.66 9.19 -23.06
N ASP A 271 10.23 8.76 -24.18
CA ASP A 271 9.44 8.20 -25.28
C ASP A 271 8.61 7.00 -24.81
N ARG A 272 7.31 6.99 -25.17
CA ARG A 272 6.34 5.97 -24.75
C ARG A 272 6.79 4.53 -25.01
N LYS A 273 7.62 4.29 -26.04
CA LYS A 273 8.14 2.96 -26.38
C LYS A 273 9.14 2.42 -25.37
N MET A 274 9.72 3.28 -24.55
CA MET A 274 10.77 2.94 -23.59
C MET A 274 10.24 2.66 -22.18
N LEU A 275 8.95 2.86 -21.93
CA LEU A 275 8.36 2.73 -20.58
C LEU A 275 8.45 1.32 -20.00
N GLY A 276 8.56 0.28 -20.82
CA GLY A 276 8.77 -1.10 -20.35
C GLY A 276 10.14 -1.36 -19.72
N SER A 277 11.10 -0.42 -19.85
CA SER A 277 12.42 -0.50 -19.21
C SER A 277 12.53 0.32 -17.91
N LYS A 278 11.53 1.14 -17.61
CA LYS A 278 11.49 1.96 -16.39
C LYS A 278 11.12 1.13 -15.16
N ILE A 279 11.55 1.61 -14.00
CA ILE A 279 11.08 1.16 -12.68
C ILE A 279 10.48 2.34 -11.92
N THR A 280 9.70 2.04 -10.89
CA THR A 280 9.02 3.03 -10.06
C THR A 280 9.97 4.06 -9.46
N ASP A 281 11.10 3.61 -8.89
CA ASP A 281 12.08 4.48 -8.24
C ASP A 281 12.66 5.52 -9.20
N GLU A 282 12.85 5.17 -10.48
CA GLU A 282 13.29 6.14 -11.50
C GLU A 282 12.24 7.21 -11.77
N SER A 283 10.96 6.87 -11.77
CA SER A 283 9.87 7.84 -11.93
C SER A 283 9.80 8.80 -10.75
N MET A 284 9.99 8.28 -9.52
CA MET A 284 10.05 9.12 -8.32
C MET A 284 11.28 10.04 -8.34
N ALA A 285 12.42 9.54 -8.82
CA ALA A 285 13.63 10.35 -8.96
C ALA A 285 13.47 11.48 -9.99
N GLU A 286 12.84 11.23 -11.15
CA GLU A 286 12.56 12.29 -12.14
C GLU A 286 11.71 13.41 -11.53
N PHE A 287 10.67 13.06 -10.75
CA PHE A 287 9.82 14.05 -10.08
C PHE A 287 10.58 14.79 -8.98
N ALA A 288 11.29 14.08 -8.11
CA ALA A 288 12.07 14.66 -7.02
C ALA A 288 13.13 15.65 -7.49
N LEU A 289 13.76 15.38 -8.64
CA LEU A 289 14.79 16.23 -9.25
C LEU A 289 14.21 17.40 -10.06
N GLY A 290 12.87 17.54 -10.12
CA GLY A 290 12.20 18.60 -10.88
C GLY A 290 12.31 18.42 -12.40
N GLU A 291 12.58 17.21 -12.87
CA GLU A 291 12.65 16.91 -14.33
C GLU A 291 11.27 16.87 -14.97
N CYS A 292 10.23 16.75 -14.18
CA CYS A 292 8.83 16.81 -14.58
C CYS A 292 7.99 17.54 -13.53
N ALA A 293 6.78 17.93 -13.94
CA ALA A 293 5.86 18.69 -13.10
C ALA A 293 4.87 17.80 -12.32
N MET A 294 4.57 16.61 -12.85
CA MET A 294 3.51 15.74 -12.38
C MET A 294 3.94 14.27 -12.35
N VAL A 295 3.36 13.50 -11.44
CA VAL A 295 3.46 12.03 -11.41
C VAL A 295 2.19 11.42 -10.81
N GLN A 296 1.65 10.36 -11.40
CA GLN A 296 0.56 9.61 -10.79
C GLN A 296 1.12 8.68 -9.70
N ASN A 297 0.75 8.93 -8.46
CA ASN A 297 1.08 8.08 -7.31
C ASN A 297 0.14 8.41 -6.12
N GLY A 298 0.40 7.84 -4.95
CA GLY A 298 -0.43 8.02 -3.77
C GLY A 298 0.33 8.61 -2.57
N SER A 299 -0.37 8.68 -1.44
CA SER A 299 0.15 9.25 -0.19
C SER A 299 1.44 8.58 0.31
N TRP A 300 1.67 7.33 -0.03
CA TRP A 300 2.91 6.60 0.29
C TRP A 300 4.16 7.07 -0.47
N ALA A 301 4.03 7.95 -1.46
CA ALA A 301 5.14 8.33 -2.34
C ALA A 301 6.11 9.33 -1.71
N TRP A 302 5.74 10.03 -0.63
CA TRP A 302 6.58 11.09 -0.08
C TRP A 302 7.94 10.58 0.38
N SER A 303 8.00 9.46 1.08
CA SER A 303 9.28 8.86 1.51
C SER A 303 10.19 8.51 0.33
N GLN A 304 9.62 8.03 -0.77
CA GLN A 304 10.34 7.71 -2.00
C GLN A 304 10.88 8.98 -2.69
N ILE A 305 10.12 10.08 -2.67
CA ILE A 305 10.49 11.37 -3.26
C ILE A 305 11.53 12.07 -2.39
N SER A 306 11.26 12.23 -1.09
CA SER A 306 12.10 13.00 -0.17
C SER A 306 13.47 12.38 0.07
N SER A 307 13.59 11.05 -0.05
CA SER A 307 14.86 10.32 0.11
C SER A 307 15.79 10.40 -1.11
N VAL A 308 15.33 10.92 -2.25
CA VAL A 308 16.17 11.03 -3.46
C VAL A 308 17.30 12.03 -3.22
N PRO A 309 18.57 11.62 -3.41
CA PRO A 309 19.71 12.55 -3.31
C PRO A 309 19.57 13.70 -4.32
N GLY A 310 19.54 14.93 -3.83
CA GLY A 310 19.35 16.13 -4.66
C GLY A 310 17.89 16.49 -4.91
N ASN A 311 16.95 15.89 -4.15
CA ASN A 311 15.55 16.29 -4.17
C ASN A 311 15.40 17.83 -4.08
N THR A 312 14.60 18.38 -4.97
CA THR A 312 14.32 19.84 -5.08
C THR A 312 12.94 20.23 -4.59
N ILE A 313 12.10 19.25 -4.23
CA ILE A 313 10.70 19.47 -3.84
C ILE A 313 10.61 19.65 -2.33
N SER A 314 10.07 20.78 -1.89
CA SER A 314 9.74 21.02 -0.50
C SER A 314 8.32 20.51 -0.16
N GLU A 315 8.08 20.25 1.14
CA GLU A 315 6.77 19.82 1.63
C GLU A 315 5.66 20.84 1.35
N GLU A 316 6.00 22.13 1.26
CA GLU A 316 5.03 23.18 0.96
C GLU A 316 4.62 23.19 -0.52
N ASN A 317 5.46 22.65 -1.41
CA ASN A 317 5.27 22.71 -2.86
C ASN A 317 4.77 21.41 -3.48
N ILE A 318 4.56 20.36 -2.67
CA ILE A 318 3.97 19.12 -3.15
C ILE A 318 2.47 19.13 -2.90
N ARG A 319 1.69 18.83 -3.94
CA ARG A 319 0.23 18.81 -3.92
C ARG A 319 -0.30 17.61 -4.66
N MET A 320 -1.60 17.32 -4.49
CA MET A 320 -2.30 16.24 -5.17
C MET A 320 -3.62 16.72 -5.75
N MET A 321 -3.98 16.22 -6.94
CA MET A 321 -5.25 16.47 -7.61
C MET A 321 -5.87 15.14 -8.09
N PRO A 322 -7.20 15.10 -8.34
CA PRO A 322 -7.88 13.95 -8.94
C PRO A 322 -7.35 13.63 -10.34
N ILE A 323 -7.62 12.39 -10.77
CA ILE A 323 -7.33 11.94 -12.14
C ILE A 323 -8.60 12.10 -12.97
N TYR A 324 -8.63 13.11 -13.82
CA TYR A 324 -9.75 13.35 -14.73
C TYR A 324 -9.54 12.60 -16.05
N MET A 325 -10.59 12.02 -16.60
CA MET A 325 -10.51 11.21 -17.82
C MET A 325 -11.70 11.41 -18.79
N GLY A 326 -12.50 12.45 -18.57
CA GLY A 326 -13.65 12.80 -19.42
C GLY A 326 -14.90 12.01 -19.04
N LEU A 327 -15.11 11.72 -17.77
CA LEU A 327 -16.34 11.13 -17.25
C LEU A 327 -17.35 12.23 -16.93
N GLU A 328 -18.64 11.91 -17.11
CA GLU A 328 -19.71 12.83 -16.72
C GLU A 328 -19.71 13.07 -15.21
N GLY A 329 -19.73 14.33 -14.79
CA GLY A 329 -19.74 14.73 -13.37
C GLY A 329 -18.34 14.79 -12.73
N GLU A 330 -17.26 14.64 -13.50
CA GLU A 330 -15.90 14.64 -12.94
C GLU A 330 -15.47 15.98 -12.31
N GLU A 331 -16.22 17.07 -12.56
CA GLU A 331 -15.98 18.36 -11.91
C GLU A 331 -16.14 18.35 -10.38
N ASN A 332 -16.88 17.36 -9.86
CA ASN A 332 -17.02 17.10 -8.43
C ASN A 332 -16.16 15.94 -7.94
N GLN A 333 -15.36 15.32 -8.81
CA GLN A 333 -14.54 14.19 -8.46
C GLN A 333 -13.40 14.59 -7.52
N GLY A 334 -13.28 13.84 -6.41
CA GLY A 334 -12.16 13.88 -5.49
C GLY A 334 -11.06 12.85 -5.82
N LEU A 335 -10.16 12.65 -4.88
CA LEU A 335 -9.13 11.61 -4.99
C LEU A 335 -9.75 10.20 -4.91
N CYS A 336 -8.99 9.23 -5.39
CA CYS A 336 -9.27 7.82 -5.09
C CYS A 336 -8.80 7.52 -3.67
N ILE A 337 -9.73 7.24 -2.74
CA ILE A 337 -9.42 7.06 -1.32
C ILE A 337 -9.96 5.70 -0.85
N GLY A 338 -9.16 4.99 -0.07
CA GLY A 338 -9.54 3.69 0.44
C GLY A 338 -8.46 3.04 1.29
N THR A 339 -8.60 1.75 1.47
CA THR A 339 -7.66 0.85 2.15
C THR A 339 -7.46 -0.40 1.32
N GLU A 340 -6.24 -0.89 1.29
CA GLU A 340 -5.92 -2.25 0.85
C GLU A 340 -5.03 -2.94 1.88
N ASN A 341 -4.88 -4.26 1.77
CA ASN A 341 -4.00 -5.03 2.65
C ASN A 341 -4.40 -4.97 4.14
N PHE A 342 -5.63 -5.38 4.39
CA PHE A 342 -6.22 -5.44 5.72
C PHE A 342 -5.45 -6.39 6.64
N LEU A 343 -5.24 -5.99 7.88
CA LEU A 343 -4.56 -6.79 8.90
C LEU A 343 -5.44 -7.96 9.34
N CYS A 344 -4.89 -9.16 9.29
CA CYS A 344 -5.48 -10.39 9.79
C CYS A 344 -4.56 -11.04 10.81
N ILE A 345 -5.16 -11.83 11.72
CA ILE A 345 -4.44 -12.69 12.65
C ILE A 345 -4.64 -14.15 12.23
N ASN A 346 -3.56 -14.91 12.25
CA ASN A 346 -3.57 -16.31 11.84
C ASN A 346 -4.31 -17.17 12.87
N SER A 347 -5.45 -17.75 12.46
CA SER A 347 -6.27 -18.64 13.27
C SER A 347 -5.56 -19.94 13.68
N ALA A 348 -4.52 -20.35 12.93
CA ALA A 348 -3.71 -21.53 13.22
C ALA A 348 -2.54 -21.25 14.20
N ALA A 349 -2.27 -19.99 14.53
CA ALA A 349 -1.27 -19.62 15.53
C ALA A 349 -1.74 -20.06 16.94
N LYS A 350 -0.82 -20.15 17.88
CA LYS A 350 -1.17 -20.51 19.26
C LYS A 350 -2.00 -19.41 19.92
N PRO A 351 -2.90 -19.76 20.86
CA PRO A 351 -3.75 -18.76 21.53
C PRO A 351 -2.97 -17.60 22.17
N GLU A 352 -1.81 -17.87 22.77
CA GLU A 352 -0.95 -16.83 23.35
C GLU A 352 -0.32 -15.92 22.29
N GLU A 353 -0.01 -16.45 21.10
CA GLU A 353 0.51 -15.66 19.98
C GLU A 353 -0.61 -14.82 19.34
N GLN A 354 -1.82 -15.36 19.21
CA GLN A 354 -3.00 -14.62 18.74
C GLN A 354 -3.34 -13.47 19.67
N GLN A 355 -3.30 -13.69 21.00
CA GLN A 355 -3.56 -12.62 21.96
C GLN A 355 -2.47 -11.54 21.89
N ALA A 356 -1.20 -11.94 21.88
CA ALA A 356 -0.09 -10.98 21.76
C ALA A 356 -0.15 -10.18 20.44
N ALA A 357 -0.67 -10.78 19.35
CA ALA A 357 -0.91 -10.06 18.11
C ALA A 357 -2.03 -9.02 18.24
N LYS A 358 -3.15 -9.34 18.91
CA LYS A 358 -4.21 -8.38 19.21
C LYS A 358 -3.69 -7.23 20.08
N ASP A 359 -2.91 -7.56 21.12
CA ASP A 359 -2.31 -6.59 22.04
C ASP A 359 -1.33 -5.66 21.31
N PHE A 360 -0.51 -6.20 20.38
CA PHE A 360 0.39 -5.41 19.55
C PHE A 360 -0.38 -4.45 18.63
N LEU A 361 -1.40 -4.93 17.93
CA LEU A 361 -2.19 -4.07 17.05
C LEU A 361 -2.88 -2.96 17.86
N PHE A 362 -3.43 -3.27 19.00
CA PHE A 362 -4.05 -2.26 19.87
C PHE A 362 -3.02 -1.28 20.43
N TRP A 363 -1.85 -1.76 20.87
CA TRP A 363 -0.75 -0.90 21.32
C TRP A 363 -0.30 0.08 20.22
N LEU A 364 -0.13 -0.41 18.98
CA LEU A 364 0.31 0.42 17.86
C LEU A 364 -0.64 1.59 17.58
N TYR A 365 -1.95 1.36 17.71
CA TYR A 365 -2.97 2.35 17.36
C TYR A 365 -3.61 3.05 18.59
N SER A 366 -3.15 2.79 19.81
CA SER A 366 -3.74 3.40 21.03
C SER A 366 -2.71 3.97 22.00
N SER A 367 -1.48 3.41 22.07
CA SER A 367 -0.44 3.97 22.95
C SER A 367 0.11 5.28 22.41
N GLU A 368 0.68 6.12 23.28
CA GLU A 368 1.31 7.38 22.86
C GLU A 368 2.44 7.12 21.85
N THR A 369 3.34 6.17 22.16
CA THR A 369 4.45 5.80 21.28
C THR A 369 3.96 5.19 19.96
N GLY A 370 3.00 4.26 19.99
CA GLY A 370 2.46 3.63 18.80
C GLY A 370 1.80 4.65 17.88
N LYS A 371 0.96 5.54 18.42
CA LYS A 371 0.30 6.61 17.64
C LYS A 371 1.30 7.57 17.01
N ASP A 372 2.33 7.98 17.75
CA ASP A 372 3.41 8.81 17.21
C ASP A 372 4.12 8.13 16.02
N MET A 373 4.44 6.84 16.16
CA MET A 373 5.01 6.05 15.07
C MET A 373 4.08 5.98 13.85
N VAL A 374 2.78 5.79 14.05
CA VAL A 374 1.77 5.70 12.98
C VAL A 374 1.68 7.02 12.20
N VAL A 375 1.53 8.15 12.88
CA VAL A 375 1.29 9.44 12.19
C VAL A 375 2.56 10.14 11.74
N ASN A 376 3.65 10.05 12.49
CA ASN A 376 4.87 10.83 12.21
C ASN A 376 5.98 10.03 11.52
N LYS A 377 5.96 8.70 11.59
CA LYS A 377 6.96 7.85 10.96
C LYS A 377 6.41 7.06 9.77
N LEU A 378 5.26 6.40 9.93
CA LEU A 378 4.59 5.71 8.83
C LEU A 378 3.80 6.67 7.93
N GLY A 379 3.41 7.84 8.44
CA GLY A 379 2.62 8.83 7.70
C GLY A 379 1.18 8.38 7.43
N PHE A 380 0.64 7.44 8.22
CA PHE A 380 -0.67 6.86 7.98
C PHE A 380 -1.80 7.72 8.55
N ILE A 381 -2.88 7.85 7.80
CA ILE A 381 -4.18 8.31 8.29
C ILE A 381 -4.84 7.10 8.97
N ALA A 382 -4.89 7.10 10.29
CA ALA A 382 -5.43 5.97 11.04
C ALA A 382 -6.97 5.97 11.03
N PRO A 383 -7.63 4.83 10.76
CA PRO A 383 -9.09 4.73 10.74
C PRO A 383 -9.71 4.48 12.13
N PHE A 384 -9.04 4.89 13.23
CA PHE A 384 -9.44 4.55 14.60
C PHE A 384 -9.77 5.81 15.42
N ASP A 385 -10.78 5.71 16.30
CA ASP A 385 -11.21 6.76 17.22
C ASP A 385 -10.25 6.97 18.41
N THR A 386 -9.20 6.17 18.53
CA THR A 386 -8.11 6.37 19.48
C THR A 386 -7.23 7.58 19.13
N PHE A 387 -7.32 8.09 17.91
CA PHE A 387 -6.61 9.29 17.47
C PHE A 387 -7.48 10.53 17.61
N THR A 388 -6.89 11.60 18.10
CA THR A 388 -7.53 12.91 18.20
C THR A 388 -7.37 13.74 16.93
N ASP A 389 -8.13 14.83 16.79
CA ASP A 389 -8.02 15.75 15.64
C ASP A 389 -6.63 16.36 15.47
N THR A 390 -5.80 16.37 16.53
CA THR A 390 -4.44 16.91 16.50
C THR A 390 -3.39 15.86 16.17
N GLU A 391 -3.74 14.58 16.22
CA GLU A 391 -2.86 13.45 15.88
C GLU A 391 -3.07 13.03 14.43
N LYS A 392 -2.73 13.97 13.51
CA LYS A 392 -2.80 13.78 12.06
C LYS A 392 -1.41 13.60 11.48
N PRO A 393 -1.26 12.87 10.35
CA PRO A 393 0.05 12.70 9.70
C PRO A 393 0.71 14.03 9.39
N THR A 394 2.02 14.10 9.63
CA THR A 394 2.86 15.22 9.20
C THR A 394 3.31 15.11 7.75
N ASP A 395 3.22 13.91 7.17
CA ASP A 395 3.48 13.63 5.77
C ASP A 395 2.68 14.55 4.84
N PRO A 396 3.30 15.26 3.89
CA PRO A 396 2.62 16.27 3.07
C PRO A 396 1.59 15.66 2.12
N LEU A 397 1.80 14.44 1.60
CA LEU A 397 0.83 13.80 0.71
C LEU A 397 -0.36 13.24 1.50
N SER A 398 -0.15 12.73 2.70
CA SER A 398 -1.25 12.34 3.59
C SER A 398 -2.09 13.56 4.02
N ARG A 399 -1.45 14.72 4.23
CA ARG A 399 -2.18 15.99 4.43
C ARG A 399 -3.03 16.39 3.22
N GLU A 400 -2.53 16.15 1.99
CA GLU A 400 -3.31 16.39 0.77
C GLU A 400 -4.53 15.46 0.69
N VAL A 401 -4.39 14.18 1.08
CA VAL A 401 -5.54 13.25 1.16
C VAL A 401 -6.59 13.78 2.14
N LEU A 402 -6.17 14.18 3.35
CA LEU A 402 -7.09 14.80 4.34
C LEU A 402 -7.74 16.06 3.80
N ARG A 403 -6.99 16.94 3.12
CA ARG A 403 -7.53 18.16 2.50
C ARG A 403 -8.64 17.84 1.48
N TRP A 404 -8.46 16.79 0.67
CA TRP A 404 -9.47 16.35 -0.29
C TRP A 404 -10.67 15.65 0.36
N MET A 405 -10.47 14.92 1.47
CA MET A 405 -11.58 14.34 2.25
C MET A 405 -12.46 15.43 2.89
N ASP A 406 -11.84 16.53 3.32
CA ASP A 406 -12.53 17.66 3.94
C ASP A 406 -13.09 18.68 2.91
N LYS A 407 -12.79 18.52 1.60
CA LYS A 407 -13.21 19.47 0.55
C LYS A 407 -14.71 19.31 0.30
N GLU A 408 -15.44 20.42 0.50
CA GLU A 408 -16.88 20.47 0.25
C GLU A 408 -17.21 20.14 -1.21
N ASN A 409 -18.20 19.30 -1.41
CA ASN A 409 -18.68 18.82 -2.71
C ASN A 409 -17.70 17.92 -3.50
N ALA A 410 -16.57 17.52 -2.94
CA ALA A 410 -15.69 16.57 -3.59
C ALA A 410 -16.15 15.12 -3.28
N GLU A 411 -16.43 14.36 -4.32
CA GLU A 411 -16.82 12.95 -4.21
C GLU A 411 -15.59 12.04 -4.37
N THR A 412 -15.18 11.40 -3.29
CA THR A 412 -14.07 10.46 -3.32
C THR A 412 -14.44 9.20 -4.11
N ILE A 413 -13.49 8.65 -4.86
CA ILE A 413 -13.67 7.38 -5.57
C ILE A 413 -13.14 6.26 -4.68
N PRO A 414 -13.98 5.31 -4.26
CA PRO A 414 -13.54 4.17 -3.46
C PRO A 414 -12.66 3.19 -4.26
N TRP A 415 -11.86 2.40 -3.55
CA TRP A 415 -10.95 1.44 -4.15
C TRP A 415 -11.65 0.14 -4.55
N SER A 416 -12.24 0.12 -5.73
CA SER A 416 -12.88 -1.07 -6.31
C SER A 416 -11.86 -2.10 -6.81
N PHE A 417 -10.58 -1.77 -6.93
CA PHE A 417 -9.55 -2.72 -7.38
C PHE A 417 -9.31 -3.89 -6.40
N THR A 418 -9.81 -3.78 -5.17
CA THR A 418 -9.80 -4.88 -4.18
C THR A 418 -10.64 -6.09 -4.60
N VAL A 419 -11.49 -5.93 -5.62
CA VAL A 419 -12.27 -7.03 -6.21
C VAL A 419 -11.78 -7.44 -7.62
N PHE A 420 -10.66 -6.90 -8.10
CA PHE A 420 -10.09 -7.33 -9.37
C PHE A 420 -9.70 -8.82 -9.32
N PRO A 421 -9.88 -9.58 -10.41
CA PRO A 421 -9.90 -11.04 -10.34
C PRO A 421 -8.61 -11.67 -9.80
N SER A 422 -7.47 -11.27 -10.35
CA SER A 422 -6.19 -11.93 -10.02
C SER A 422 -4.98 -11.09 -10.43
N GLN A 423 -3.79 -11.56 -10.05
CA GLN A 423 -2.54 -11.00 -10.56
C GLN A 423 -2.36 -11.30 -12.06
N ASN A 424 -2.87 -12.45 -12.58
CA ASN A 424 -2.79 -12.77 -14.00
C ASN A 424 -3.56 -11.75 -14.85
N PHE A 425 -4.77 -11.36 -14.41
CA PHE A 425 -5.52 -10.27 -15.06
C PHE A 425 -4.67 -8.98 -15.16
N LYS A 426 -4.04 -8.58 -14.06
CA LYS A 426 -3.20 -7.38 -14.04
C LYS A 426 -2.00 -7.51 -14.98
N ASN A 427 -1.36 -8.69 -15.04
CA ASN A 427 -0.23 -8.97 -15.92
C ASN A 427 -0.64 -8.92 -17.40
N ASP A 428 -1.78 -9.52 -17.77
CA ASP A 428 -2.31 -9.49 -19.14
C ASP A 428 -2.63 -8.06 -19.56
N PHE A 429 -3.29 -7.31 -18.69
CA PHE A 429 -3.62 -5.91 -18.94
C PHE A 429 -2.35 -5.06 -19.12
N GLY A 430 -1.37 -5.19 -18.21
CA GLY A 430 -0.09 -4.47 -18.31
C GLY A 430 0.68 -4.80 -19.59
N ALA A 431 0.71 -6.07 -19.98
CA ALA A 431 1.33 -6.50 -21.24
C ALA A 431 0.62 -5.91 -22.47
N ALA A 432 -0.72 -5.83 -22.46
CA ALA A 432 -1.48 -5.20 -23.54
C ALA A 432 -1.24 -3.69 -23.62
N LEU A 433 -1.20 -3.00 -22.47
CA LEU A 433 -0.86 -1.56 -22.41
C LEU A 433 0.56 -1.29 -22.93
N LEU A 434 1.54 -2.11 -22.58
CA LEU A 434 2.91 -1.98 -23.07
C LEU A 434 2.98 -2.15 -24.61
N GLN A 435 2.28 -3.15 -25.16
CA GLN A 435 2.22 -3.37 -26.59
C GLN A 435 1.53 -2.20 -27.32
N TYR A 436 0.49 -1.62 -26.73
CA TYR A 436 -0.14 -0.41 -27.24
C TYR A 436 0.82 0.79 -27.19
N ALA A 437 1.50 1.02 -26.08
CA ALA A 437 2.46 2.10 -25.94
C ALA A 437 3.61 2.00 -26.95
N GLN A 438 4.06 0.79 -27.25
CA GLN A 438 5.08 0.50 -28.26
C GLN A 438 4.57 0.60 -29.71
N GLY A 439 3.26 0.71 -29.91
CA GLY A 439 2.63 0.78 -31.24
C GLY A 439 2.58 -0.58 -31.97
N SER A 440 2.78 -1.70 -31.28
CA SER A 440 2.69 -3.05 -31.85
C SER A 440 1.25 -3.60 -31.86
N ARG A 441 0.37 -3.02 -31.07
CA ARG A 441 -1.07 -3.32 -30.99
C ARG A 441 -1.88 -2.03 -30.92
N ASP A 442 -3.14 -2.10 -31.36
CA ASP A 442 -4.10 -1.01 -31.25
C ASP A 442 -4.87 -1.05 -29.92
N TRP A 443 -5.72 -0.05 -29.71
CA TRP A 443 -6.51 0.05 -28.48
C TRP A 443 -7.60 -1.04 -28.37
N ASN A 444 -8.12 -1.52 -29.49
CA ASN A 444 -9.10 -2.62 -29.49
C ASN A 444 -8.50 -3.88 -28.86
N TYR A 445 -7.23 -4.16 -29.15
CA TYR A 445 -6.52 -5.28 -28.52
C TYR A 445 -6.48 -5.14 -27.00
N VAL A 446 -6.22 -3.93 -26.46
CA VAL A 446 -6.24 -3.68 -25.02
C VAL A 446 -7.63 -3.97 -24.44
N THR A 447 -8.68 -3.41 -25.07
CA THR A 447 -10.07 -3.58 -24.60
C THR A 447 -10.49 -5.05 -24.61
N GLU A 448 -10.19 -5.79 -25.66
CA GLU A 448 -10.49 -7.22 -25.77
C GLU A 448 -9.72 -8.04 -24.71
N THR A 449 -8.43 -7.72 -24.51
CA THR A 449 -7.62 -8.38 -23.48
C THR A 449 -8.19 -8.15 -22.07
N VAL A 450 -8.55 -6.91 -21.73
CA VAL A 450 -9.14 -6.60 -20.43
C VAL A 450 -10.42 -7.40 -20.20
N ARG A 451 -11.33 -7.43 -21.17
CA ARG A 451 -12.61 -8.16 -21.05
C ARG A 451 -12.41 -9.66 -20.92
N SER A 452 -11.63 -10.25 -21.82
CA SER A 452 -11.45 -11.71 -21.88
C SER A 452 -10.64 -12.23 -20.68
N SER A 453 -9.61 -11.51 -20.26
CA SER A 453 -8.82 -11.88 -19.07
C SER A 453 -9.64 -11.71 -17.78
N TRP A 454 -10.44 -10.63 -17.68
CA TRP A 454 -11.36 -10.46 -16.54
C TRP A 454 -12.33 -11.64 -16.42
N GLU A 455 -13.03 -12.00 -17.50
CA GLU A 455 -13.98 -13.11 -17.52
C GLU A 455 -13.30 -14.44 -17.17
N THR A 456 -12.15 -14.71 -17.78
CA THR A 456 -11.39 -15.95 -17.54
C THR A 456 -10.97 -16.07 -16.08
N GLU A 457 -10.31 -15.06 -15.55
CA GLU A 457 -9.77 -15.07 -14.18
C GLU A 457 -10.90 -15.02 -13.13
N SER A 458 -12.00 -14.33 -13.40
CA SER A 458 -13.17 -14.31 -12.52
C SER A 458 -13.90 -15.65 -12.48
N SER A 459 -13.87 -16.42 -13.56
CA SER A 459 -14.52 -17.75 -13.61
C SER A 459 -13.80 -18.82 -12.79
N MET A 460 -12.54 -18.59 -12.45
CA MET A 460 -11.72 -19.50 -11.63
C MET A 460 -11.94 -19.32 -10.12
N LEU A 461 -12.74 -18.37 -9.76
CA LEU A 461 -13.01 -17.90 -8.42
C LEU A 461 -14.44 -18.23 -8.02
#